data_f5b0ba055309ae9c936419e30de8e533
#
_entry.id   f5b0ba055309ae9c936419e30de8e533
#
_cell.length_a   1.000
_cell.length_b   1.000
_cell.length_c   1.000
_cell.angle_alpha   90.00
_cell.angle_beta   90.00
_cell.angle_gamma   90.00
#
_symmetry.space_group_name_H-M   'P 1'
#
loop_
_entity.id
_entity.type
_entity.pdbx_description
1 polymer ?
#
loop_
_entity_poly.entity_id
_entity_poly.type
_entity_poly.pdbx_seq_one_letter_code
_entity_poly.pdbx_strand_id
1 'polypeptide(L)'
;KSKYEIQKLISEIAHQLRTPLANIKNYTELLQESLNETQETLNTEYIKDLRTSEEQLCFLVESFIKTARLEQGIIQVHTQKENLVETILNALGQIQKKAEEKEIFFQVELPEKIICEHDKNWMCEAFYNVFDNAVKYSKNNSRINITMKQTEMFYKIQVRDYGIGIRDGEENKIFQRFYRGEQARGQEGCGIGLYLSREIVLLQKGMMKAKQMKPGLLIEVNLPV
;
A
#
# COMPACT_ATOMS: atom_id res chain seq x y z
N LYS A 1 5.02 -14.67 20.50
CA LYS A 1 5.65 -13.32 20.27
C LYS A 1 6.03 -12.75 21.63
N SER A 2 7.22 -12.16 21.73
CA SER A 2 7.71 -11.64 23.00
C SER A 2 6.89 -10.40 23.41
N LYS A 3 6.71 -10.19 24.73
CA LYS A 3 6.09 -8.99 25.30
C LYS A 3 6.70 -7.70 24.73
N TYR A 4 7.98 -7.74 24.40
CA TYR A 4 8.76 -6.66 23.81
C TYR A 4 8.25 -6.29 22.38
N GLU A 5 7.96 -7.27 21.53
CA GLU A 5 7.45 -7.01 20.17
C GLU A 5 6.06 -6.34 20.19
N ILE A 6 5.22 -6.75 21.14
CA ILE A 6 3.89 -6.12 21.33
C ILE A 6 4.04 -4.69 21.82
N GLN A 7 4.93 -4.43 22.79
CA GLN A 7 5.16 -3.09 23.29
C GLN A 7 5.73 -2.17 22.21
N LYS A 8 6.68 -2.65 21.40
CA LYS A 8 7.24 -1.92 20.27
C LYS A 8 6.13 -1.55 19.26
N LEU A 9 5.29 -2.52 18.92
CA LEU A 9 4.16 -2.32 18.03
C LEU A 9 3.22 -1.24 18.55
N ILE A 10 2.78 -1.31 19.80
CA ILE A 10 1.90 -0.32 20.42
C ILE A 10 2.53 1.08 20.39
N SER A 11 3.83 1.18 20.63
CA SER A 11 4.55 2.47 20.60
C SER A 11 4.61 3.06 19.20
N GLU A 12 4.91 2.23 18.19
CA GLU A 12 4.92 2.65 16.79
C GLU A 12 3.55 3.15 16.34
N ILE A 13 2.50 2.48 16.74
CA ILE A 13 1.10 2.83 16.50
C ILE A 13 0.78 4.19 17.11
N ALA A 14 1.00 4.31 18.42
CA ALA A 14 0.71 5.53 19.13
C ALA A 14 1.42 6.73 18.49
N HIS A 15 2.64 6.53 18.00
CA HIS A 15 3.37 7.57 17.28
C HIS A 15 2.71 7.94 15.95
N GLN A 16 2.30 6.96 15.16
CA GLN A 16 1.67 7.20 13.85
C GLN A 16 0.27 7.83 13.97
N LEU A 17 -0.49 7.47 15.01
CA LEU A 17 -1.81 8.07 15.27
C LEU A 17 -1.72 9.51 15.81
N ARG A 18 -0.66 9.83 16.54
CA ARG A 18 -0.49 11.17 17.15
C ARG A 18 -0.45 12.29 16.11
N THR A 19 0.22 12.08 14.98
CA THR A 19 0.39 13.11 13.94
C THR A 19 -0.95 13.54 13.32
N PRO A 20 -1.78 12.64 12.75
CA PRO A 20 -3.07 13.05 12.19
C PRO A 20 -4.03 13.59 13.25
N LEU A 21 -4.01 13.06 14.48
CA LEU A 21 -4.81 13.60 15.58
C LEU A 21 -4.40 15.02 15.96
N ALA A 22 -3.09 15.31 16.02
CA ALA A 22 -2.59 16.65 16.27
C ALA A 22 -2.99 17.62 15.16
N ASN A 23 -2.93 17.19 13.91
CA ASN A 23 -3.36 18.00 12.75
C ASN A 23 -4.86 18.29 12.81
N ILE A 24 -5.69 17.28 13.08
CA ILE A 24 -7.15 17.47 13.24
C ILE A 24 -7.42 18.52 14.33
N LYS A 25 -6.76 18.39 15.48
CA LYS A 25 -6.91 19.35 16.58
C LYS A 25 -6.52 20.76 16.16
N ASN A 26 -5.33 20.93 15.57
CA ASN A 26 -4.81 22.23 15.15
C ASN A 26 -5.72 22.91 14.11
N TYR A 27 -6.16 22.18 13.08
CA TYR A 27 -7.06 22.75 12.06
C TYR A 27 -8.44 23.05 12.61
N THR A 28 -8.91 22.30 13.61
CA THR A 28 -10.18 22.61 14.29
C THR A 28 -10.06 23.91 15.09
N GLU A 29 -8.95 24.12 15.79
CA GLU A 29 -8.67 25.37 16.53
C GLU A 29 -8.56 26.56 15.57
N LEU A 30 -7.83 26.43 14.46
CA LEU A 30 -7.71 27.47 13.44
C LEU A 30 -9.06 27.81 12.80
N LEU A 31 -9.92 26.82 12.53
CA LEU A 31 -11.28 27.06 12.05
C LEU A 31 -12.13 27.82 13.07
N GLN A 32 -12.04 27.48 14.37
CA GLN A 32 -12.76 28.21 15.42
C GLN A 32 -12.32 29.67 15.53
N GLU A 33 -11.03 29.95 15.39
CA GLU A 33 -10.48 31.30 15.38
C GLU A 33 -10.93 32.09 14.15
N SER A 34 -10.90 31.46 12.96
CA SER A 34 -11.25 32.10 11.68
C SER A 34 -12.75 32.34 11.48
N LEU A 35 -13.63 31.63 12.22
CA LEU A 35 -15.08 31.90 12.19
C LEU A 35 -15.44 33.33 12.68
N ASN A 36 -14.53 33.99 13.36
CA ASN A 36 -14.68 35.39 13.78
C ASN A 36 -14.19 36.39 12.73
N GLU A 37 -13.59 35.94 11.65
CA GLU A 37 -13.08 36.77 10.55
C GLU A 37 -13.66 36.28 9.23
N THR A 38 -14.08 37.19 8.34
CA THR A 38 -14.68 36.88 7.03
C THR A 38 -13.65 36.34 6.03
N GLN A 39 -13.11 35.12 6.28
CA GLN A 39 -12.10 34.48 5.44
C GLN A 39 -12.59 33.13 4.90
N GLU A 40 -13.57 33.13 4.00
CA GLU A 40 -14.14 31.89 3.41
C GLU A 40 -13.12 31.00 2.71
N THR A 41 -12.09 31.58 2.10
CA THR A 41 -11.04 30.83 1.38
C THR A 41 -10.15 30.01 2.31
N LEU A 42 -9.73 30.59 3.42
CA LEU A 42 -8.91 29.90 4.45
C LEU A 42 -9.70 28.79 5.15
N ASN A 43 -10.97 29.00 5.41
CA ASN A 43 -11.85 28.00 6.00
C ASN A 43 -12.01 26.77 5.11
N THR A 44 -12.09 26.97 3.78
CA THR A 44 -12.18 25.87 2.81
C THR A 44 -10.88 25.03 2.79
N GLU A 45 -9.73 25.68 2.93
CA GLU A 45 -8.42 25.02 2.98
C GLU A 45 -8.25 24.21 4.28
N TYR A 46 -8.61 24.78 5.42
CA TYR A 46 -8.59 24.07 6.71
C TYR A 46 -9.53 22.87 6.75
N ILE A 47 -10.72 22.97 6.16
CA ILE A 47 -11.66 21.85 6.03
C ILE A 47 -11.07 20.74 5.16
N LYS A 48 -10.39 21.08 4.07
CA LYS A 48 -9.72 20.11 3.18
C LYS A 48 -8.61 19.37 3.93
N ASP A 49 -7.79 20.09 4.69
CA ASP A 49 -6.69 19.50 5.47
C ASP A 49 -7.19 18.64 6.63
N LEU A 50 -8.31 19.04 7.25
CA LEU A 50 -9.02 18.20 8.23
C LEU A 50 -9.48 16.89 7.63
N ARG A 51 -10.15 16.92 6.47
CA ARG A 51 -10.59 15.71 5.77
C ARG A 51 -9.42 14.80 5.41
N THR A 52 -8.35 15.37 4.89
CA THR A 52 -7.13 14.62 4.57
C THR A 52 -6.57 13.92 5.82
N SER A 53 -6.54 14.61 6.95
CA SER A 53 -6.05 14.06 8.21
C SER A 53 -6.98 12.97 8.78
N GLU A 54 -8.29 13.13 8.62
CA GLU A 54 -9.30 12.12 8.97
C GLU A 54 -9.13 10.85 8.12
N GLU A 55 -9.05 11.00 6.80
CA GLU A 55 -8.85 9.89 5.87
C GLU A 55 -7.56 9.11 6.19
N GLN A 56 -6.48 9.82 6.51
CA GLN A 56 -5.22 9.22 6.95
C GLN A 56 -5.38 8.44 8.25
N LEU A 57 -6.12 8.98 9.21
CA LEU A 57 -6.38 8.32 10.49
C LEU A 57 -7.21 7.05 10.29
N CYS A 58 -8.29 7.11 9.52
CA CYS A 58 -9.13 5.96 9.19
C CYS A 58 -8.30 4.86 8.50
N PHE A 59 -7.52 5.21 7.50
CA PHE A 59 -6.62 4.28 6.81
C PHE A 59 -5.62 3.61 7.76
N LEU A 60 -5.05 4.38 8.69
CA LEU A 60 -4.14 3.86 9.72
C LEU A 60 -4.83 2.85 10.61
N VAL A 61 -6.00 3.18 11.14
CA VAL A 61 -6.78 2.30 12.03
C VAL A 61 -7.14 0.99 11.31
N GLU A 62 -7.64 1.06 10.08
CA GLU A 62 -7.99 -0.12 9.30
C GLU A 62 -6.77 -1.02 9.00
N SER A 63 -5.69 -0.42 8.54
CA SER A 63 -4.43 -1.13 8.29
C SER A 63 -3.90 -1.82 9.55
N PHE A 64 -4.15 -1.18 10.68
CA PHE A 64 -3.81 -1.66 12.01
C PHE A 64 -4.61 -2.89 12.38
N ILE A 65 -5.96 -2.80 12.27
CA ILE A 65 -6.85 -3.91 12.57
C ILE A 65 -6.50 -5.11 11.67
N LYS A 66 -6.25 -4.87 10.38
CA LYS A 66 -5.83 -5.92 9.44
C LYS A 66 -4.52 -6.57 9.88
N THR A 67 -3.51 -5.77 10.22
CA THR A 67 -2.20 -6.26 10.67
C THR A 67 -2.31 -7.04 11.99
N ALA A 68 -3.06 -6.53 12.96
CA ALA A 68 -3.24 -7.19 14.25
C ALA A 68 -3.95 -8.55 14.10
N ARG A 69 -5.00 -8.62 13.28
CA ARG A 69 -5.71 -9.87 13.00
C ARG A 69 -4.82 -10.91 12.29
N LEU A 70 -3.99 -10.44 11.37
CA LEU A 70 -3.03 -11.27 10.65
C LEU A 70 -1.96 -11.82 11.59
N GLU A 71 -1.42 -10.99 12.47
CA GLU A 71 -0.41 -11.38 13.45
C GLU A 71 -0.91 -12.32 14.53
N GLN A 72 -2.19 -12.21 14.89
CA GLN A 72 -2.83 -13.11 15.85
C GLN A 72 -3.25 -14.45 15.21
N GLY A 73 -3.04 -14.64 13.91
CA GLY A 73 -3.50 -15.82 13.19
C GLY A 73 -5.04 -15.90 13.07
N ILE A 74 -5.74 -14.78 13.34
CA ILE A 74 -7.19 -14.68 13.23
C ILE A 74 -7.62 -14.65 11.77
N ILE A 75 -6.75 -14.11 10.90
CA ILE A 75 -6.99 -14.16 9.46
C ILE A 75 -6.77 -15.60 8.99
N GLN A 76 -7.88 -16.25 8.68
CA GLN A 76 -7.87 -17.52 7.96
C GLN A 76 -7.92 -17.21 6.47
N VAL A 77 -6.89 -17.60 5.75
CA VAL A 77 -6.85 -17.51 4.30
C VAL A 77 -7.62 -18.71 3.75
N HIS A 78 -8.66 -18.44 3.01
CA HIS A 78 -9.47 -19.47 2.35
C HIS A 78 -9.09 -19.56 0.88
N THR A 79 -8.06 -20.38 0.60
CA THR A 79 -7.60 -20.59 -0.78
C THR A 79 -8.59 -21.45 -1.54
N GLN A 80 -8.93 -21.03 -2.75
CA GLN A 80 -9.78 -21.73 -3.71
C GLN A 80 -9.15 -21.63 -5.11
N LYS A 81 -9.58 -22.48 -6.03
CA LYS A 81 -9.18 -22.39 -7.43
C LYS A 81 -9.88 -21.20 -8.07
N GLU A 82 -9.20 -20.08 -8.14
CA GLU A 82 -9.66 -18.80 -8.64
C GLU A 82 -8.84 -18.33 -9.83
N ASN A 83 -9.40 -17.43 -10.64
CA ASN A 83 -8.69 -16.83 -11.75
C ASN A 83 -7.80 -15.69 -11.27
N LEU A 84 -6.50 -15.93 -11.21
CA LEU A 84 -5.50 -14.95 -10.75
C LEU A 84 -5.47 -13.68 -11.60
N VAL A 85 -5.71 -13.80 -12.91
CA VAL A 85 -5.78 -12.64 -13.81
C VAL A 85 -6.94 -11.72 -13.42
N GLU A 86 -8.12 -12.26 -13.14
CA GLU A 86 -9.26 -11.47 -12.65
C GLU A 86 -8.96 -10.80 -11.30
N THR A 87 -8.28 -11.49 -10.41
CA THR A 87 -7.88 -10.93 -9.11
C THR A 87 -6.96 -9.71 -9.30
N ILE A 88 -5.98 -9.80 -10.21
CA ILE A 88 -5.09 -8.69 -10.54
C ILE A 88 -5.86 -7.53 -11.19
N LEU A 89 -6.73 -7.83 -12.15
CA LEU A 89 -7.54 -6.80 -12.83
C LEU A 89 -8.51 -6.09 -11.88
N ASN A 90 -9.10 -6.82 -10.93
CA ASN A 90 -9.95 -6.22 -9.89
C ASN A 90 -9.16 -5.24 -9.00
N ALA A 91 -7.94 -5.58 -8.61
CA ALA A 91 -7.07 -4.68 -7.87
C ALA A 91 -6.68 -3.44 -8.68
N LEU A 92 -6.41 -3.61 -9.98
CA LEU A 92 -6.13 -2.50 -10.91
C LEU A 92 -7.32 -1.56 -11.04
N GLY A 93 -8.54 -2.10 -11.13
CA GLY A 93 -9.76 -1.30 -11.21
C GLY A 93 -9.93 -0.37 -10.00
N GLN A 94 -9.53 -0.82 -8.80
CA GLN A 94 -9.62 -0.01 -7.59
C GLN A 94 -8.64 1.18 -7.56
N ILE A 95 -7.50 1.07 -8.23
CA ILE A 95 -6.46 2.12 -8.25
C ILE A 95 -6.57 3.05 -9.47
N GLN A 96 -7.41 2.71 -10.44
CA GLN A 96 -7.49 3.39 -11.72
C GLN A 96 -7.70 4.91 -11.57
N LYS A 97 -8.63 5.34 -10.72
CA LYS A 97 -8.91 6.76 -10.50
C LYS A 97 -7.67 7.53 -10.02
N LYS A 98 -6.93 6.97 -9.05
CA LYS A 98 -5.69 7.61 -8.55
C LYS A 98 -4.60 7.66 -9.62
N ALA A 99 -4.53 6.65 -10.49
CA ALA A 99 -3.59 6.64 -11.60
C ALA A 99 -3.95 7.69 -12.66
N GLU A 100 -5.24 7.83 -12.98
CA GLU A 100 -5.75 8.85 -13.91
C GLU A 100 -5.47 10.27 -13.41
N GLU A 101 -5.64 10.55 -12.11
CA GLU A 101 -5.34 11.86 -11.50
C GLU A 101 -3.85 12.25 -11.64
N LYS A 102 -2.96 11.27 -11.81
CA LYS A 102 -1.52 11.46 -12.08
C LYS A 102 -1.13 11.23 -13.54
N GLU A 103 -2.10 10.96 -14.41
CA GLU A 103 -1.86 10.61 -15.82
C GLU A 103 -0.88 9.43 -15.98
N ILE A 104 -1.03 8.40 -15.11
CA ILE A 104 -0.21 7.19 -15.12
C ILE A 104 -0.91 6.10 -15.92
N PHE A 105 -0.18 5.51 -16.86
CA PHE A 105 -0.68 4.43 -17.72
C PHE A 105 -0.21 3.07 -17.23
N PHE A 106 -1.15 2.11 -17.12
CA PHE A 106 -0.80 0.71 -16.90
C PHE A 106 -0.56 0.00 -18.23
N GLN A 107 0.64 -0.53 -18.41
CA GLN A 107 0.97 -1.45 -19.49
C GLN A 107 0.88 -2.87 -18.93
N VAL A 108 -0.15 -3.60 -19.34
CA VAL A 108 -0.53 -4.90 -18.78
C VAL A 108 -0.26 -6.00 -19.79
N GLU A 109 0.61 -6.93 -19.44
CA GLU A 109 0.96 -8.12 -20.23
C GLU A 109 0.66 -9.36 -19.38
N LEU A 110 -0.59 -9.78 -19.39
CA LEU A 110 -1.09 -10.93 -18.65
C LEU A 110 -1.62 -11.98 -19.63
N PRO A 111 -1.55 -13.29 -19.31
CA PRO A 111 -2.24 -14.32 -20.05
C PRO A 111 -3.76 -14.13 -19.95
N GLU A 112 -4.52 -14.75 -20.84
CA GLU A 112 -5.98 -14.62 -20.84
C GLU A 112 -6.61 -15.14 -19.54
N LYS A 113 -6.10 -16.25 -19.00
CA LYS A 113 -6.62 -16.90 -17.80
C LYS A 113 -5.56 -17.75 -17.12
N ILE A 114 -5.49 -17.66 -15.80
CA ILE A 114 -4.67 -18.55 -14.95
C ILE A 114 -5.51 -18.96 -13.73
N ILE A 115 -5.75 -20.25 -13.60
CA ILE A 115 -6.41 -20.81 -12.42
C ILE A 115 -5.35 -21.33 -11.46
N CYS A 116 -5.30 -20.77 -10.26
CA CYS A 116 -4.44 -21.26 -9.18
C CYS A 116 -5.15 -21.15 -7.83
N GLU A 117 -4.63 -21.88 -6.85
CA GLU A 117 -5.15 -21.82 -5.49
C GLU A 117 -4.72 -20.54 -4.80
N HIS A 118 -5.67 -19.64 -4.54
CA HIS A 118 -5.44 -18.43 -3.77
C HIS A 118 -6.74 -17.92 -3.14
N ASP A 119 -6.60 -17.08 -2.12
CA ASP A 119 -7.71 -16.30 -1.57
C ASP A 119 -7.86 -15.01 -2.39
N LYS A 120 -8.92 -14.94 -3.18
CA LYS A 120 -9.18 -13.83 -4.11
C LYS A 120 -9.21 -12.47 -3.40
N ASN A 121 -9.83 -12.38 -2.22
CA ASN A 121 -10.00 -11.13 -1.51
C ASN A 121 -8.67 -10.65 -0.93
N TRP A 122 -7.93 -11.53 -0.26
CA TRP A 122 -6.64 -11.19 0.30
C TRP A 122 -5.59 -10.91 -0.77
N MET A 123 -5.58 -11.65 -1.88
CA MET A 123 -4.66 -11.36 -2.98
C MET A 123 -5.01 -10.06 -3.70
N CYS A 124 -6.30 -9.74 -3.86
CA CYS A 124 -6.73 -8.45 -4.38
C CYS A 124 -6.22 -7.29 -3.50
N GLU A 125 -6.33 -7.41 -2.18
CA GLU A 125 -5.75 -6.45 -1.22
C GLU A 125 -4.23 -6.33 -1.35
N ALA A 126 -3.52 -7.47 -1.48
CA ALA A 126 -2.07 -7.47 -1.65
C ALA A 126 -1.64 -6.76 -2.94
N PHE A 127 -2.30 -7.04 -4.07
CA PHE A 127 -2.02 -6.37 -5.32
C PHE A 127 -2.41 -4.89 -5.29
N TYR A 128 -3.55 -4.53 -4.68
CA TYR A 128 -3.94 -3.14 -4.50
C TYR A 128 -2.85 -2.33 -3.79
N ASN A 129 -2.31 -2.83 -2.69
CA ASN A 129 -1.23 -2.16 -1.96
C ASN A 129 0.05 -2.01 -2.80
N VAL A 130 0.38 -3.00 -3.64
CA VAL A 130 1.54 -2.91 -4.55
C VAL A 130 1.30 -1.86 -5.63
N PHE A 131 0.10 -1.82 -6.22
CA PHE A 131 -0.25 -0.84 -7.26
C PHE A 131 -0.37 0.57 -6.68
N ASP A 132 -0.96 0.73 -5.48
CA ASP A 132 -1.04 2.02 -4.80
C ASP A 132 0.36 2.60 -4.54
N ASN A 133 1.30 1.77 -4.09
CA ASN A 133 2.69 2.19 -3.95
C ASN A 133 3.32 2.57 -5.30
N ALA A 134 3.11 1.78 -6.34
CA ALA A 134 3.64 2.08 -7.67
C ALA A 134 3.12 3.42 -8.21
N VAL A 135 1.80 3.67 -8.09
CA VAL A 135 1.19 4.95 -8.48
C VAL A 135 1.69 6.11 -7.63
N LYS A 136 1.74 5.90 -6.32
CA LYS A 136 2.13 6.92 -5.35
C LYS A 136 3.54 7.45 -5.59
N TYR A 137 4.50 6.55 -5.78
CA TYR A 137 5.92 6.88 -5.93
C TYR A 137 6.36 7.16 -7.37
N SER A 138 5.49 6.94 -8.34
CA SER A 138 5.70 7.35 -9.73
C SER A 138 5.51 8.85 -9.92
N LYS A 139 6.20 9.39 -10.91
CA LYS A 139 5.98 10.76 -11.37
C LYS A 139 4.69 10.84 -12.18
N ASN A 140 4.12 12.04 -12.29
CA ASN A 140 3.03 12.29 -13.21
C ASN A 140 3.45 11.98 -14.67
N ASN A 141 2.50 11.64 -15.52
CA ASN A 141 2.75 11.28 -16.93
C ASN A 141 3.73 10.11 -17.07
N SER A 142 3.64 9.12 -16.18
CA SER A 142 4.51 7.95 -16.13
C SER A 142 3.76 6.69 -16.54
N ARG A 143 4.45 5.56 -16.50
CA ARG A 143 3.84 4.25 -16.76
C ARG A 143 4.19 3.25 -15.66
N ILE A 144 3.35 2.24 -15.51
CA ILE A 144 3.59 1.08 -14.64
C ILE A 144 3.40 -0.16 -15.49
N ASN A 145 4.41 -1.01 -15.54
CA ASN A 145 4.34 -2.25 -16.31
C ASN A 145 3.98 -3.40 -15.38
N ILE A 146 2.99 -4.19 -15.77
CA ILE A 146 2.54 -5.38 -15.06
C ILE A 146 2.66 -6.55 -15.99
N THR A 147 3.49 -7.51 -15.63
CA THR A 147 3.71 -8.72 -16.45
C THR A 147 3.51 -9.96 -15.60
N MET A 148 3.06 -11.04 -16.22
CA MET A 148 2.98 -12.36 -15.59
C MET A 148 3.67 -13.40 -16.46
N LYS A 149 4.45 -14.26 -15.81
CA LYS A 149 5.07 -15.44 -16.45
C LYS A 149 4.87 -16.66 -15.56
N GLN A 150 4.55 -17.77 -16.19
CA GLN A 150 4.54 -19.07 -15.52
C GLN A 150 5.92 -19.71 -15.64
N THR A 151 6.42 -20.20 -14.52
CA THR A 151 7.60 -21.08 -14.43
C THR A 151 7.15 -22.47 -14.00
N GLU A 152 8.05 -23.42 -13.88
CA GLU A 152 7.73 -24.78 -13.41
C GLU A 152 7.14 -24.81 -11.99
N MET A 153 7.51 -23.84 -11.13
CA MET A 153 7.14 -23.84 -9.72
C MET A 153 6.22 -22.67 -9.32
N PHE A 154 6.22 -21.57 -10.09
CA PHE A 154 5.56 -20.33 -9.67
C PHE A 154 4.90 -19.61 -10.85
N TYR A 155 3.77 -18.97 -10.54
CA TYR A 155 3.27 -17.84 -11.29
C TYR A 155 4.00 -16.60 -10.78
N LYS A 156 4.82 -16.00 -11.64
CA LYS A 156 5.63 -14.81 -11.33
C LYS A 156 4.93 -13.57 -11.87
N ILE A 157 4.44 -12.72 -10.97
CA ILE A 157 3.84 -11.43 -11.29
C ILE A 157 4.87 -10.34 -10.99
N GLN A 158 5.14 -9.46 -11.94
CA GLN A 158 6.08 -8.37 -11.80
C GLN A 158 5.37 -7.04 -12.01
N VAL A 159 5.55 -6.13 -11.07
CA VAL A 159 5.04 -4.76 -11.10
C VAL A 159 6.23 -3.83 -11.12
N ARG A 160 6.42 -3.12 -12.21
CA ARG A 160 7.55 -2.23 -12.46
C ARG A 160 7.06 -0.79 -12.55
N ASP A 161 7.45 0.03 -11.61
CA ASP A 161 7.31 1.48 -11.68
C ASP A 161 8.59 2.17 -12.16
N TYR A 162 8.47 3.43 -12.58
CA TYR A 162 9.58 4.27 -13.03
C TYR A 162 9.73 5.51 -12.13
N GLY A 163 9.39 5.35 -10.85
CA GLY A 163 9.38 6.39 -9.85
C GLY A 163 10.72 6.64 -9.18
N ILE A 164 10.64 7.10 -7.93
CA ILE A 164 11.81 7.46 -7.12
C ILE A 164 12.71 6.27 -6.78
N GLY A 165 12.15 5.04 -6.80
CA GLY A 165 12.85 3.82 -6.41
C GLY A 165 13.19 3.75 -4.92
N ILE A 166 14.17 2.91 -4.61
CA ILE A 166 14.71 2.69 -3.26
C ILE A 166 16.24 2.80 -3.31
N ARG A 167 16.88 2.96 -2.14
CA ARG A 167 18.34 2.89 -2.02
C ARG A 167 18.85 1.45 -1.97
N ASP A 168 20.11 1.24 -2.30
CA ASP A 168 20.78 -0.05 -2.15
C ASP A 168 20.67 -0.53 -0.70
N GLY A 169 20.26 -1.80 -0.51
CA GLY A 169 20.06 -2.41 0.79
C GLY A 169 18.70 -2.12 1.46
N GLU A 170 17.79 -1.44 0.79
CA GLU A 170 16.41 -1.24 1.26
C GLU A 170 15.44 -2.33 0.77
N GLU A 171 15.84 -3.23 -0.14
CA GLU A 171 14.96 -4.21 -0.82
C GLU A 171 14.17 -5.10 0.15
N ASN A 172 14.77 -5.45 1.29
CA ASN A 172 14.09 -6.18 2.34
C ASN A 172 13.44 -5.28 3.39
N LYS A 173 13.96 -4.06 3.57
CA LYS A 173 13.47 -3.12 4.58
C LYS A 173 12.11 -2.56 4.23
N ILE A 174 11.81 -2.35 2.95
CA ILE A 174 10.52 -1.83 2.49
C ILE A 174 9.34 -2.74 2.84
N PHE A 175 9.59 -3.99 3.19
CA PHE A 175 8.61 -4.95 3.70
C PHE A 175 8.51 -4.98 5.22
N GLN A 176 9.25 -4.12 5.95
CA GLN A 176 9.12 -3.98 7.39
C GLN A 176 7.97 -3.04 7.72
N ARG A 177 7.31 -3.28 8.83
CA ARG A 177 6.23 -2.40 9.34
C ARG A 177 6.77 -1.00 9.59
N PHE A 178 5.99 0.00 9.18
CA PHE A 178 6.28 1.44 9.35
C PHE A 178 7.59 1.89 8.70
N TYR A 179 8.23 1.03 7.92
CA TYR A 179 9.42 1.43 7.20
C TYR A 179 9.07 2.35 6.04
N ARG A 180 9.79 3.46 5.96
CA ARG A 180 9.71 4.42 4.87
C ARG A 180 11.13 4.79 4.48
N GLY A 181 11.49 4.53 3.24
CA GLY A 181 12.79 4.91 2.69
C GLY A 181 13.01 6.44 2.78
N GLU A 182 14.25 6.88 2.86
CA GLU A 182 14.56 8.31 2.95
C GLU A 182 14.04 9.12 1.76
N GLN A 183 14.01 8.52 0.58
CA GLN A 183 13.47 9.16 -0.64
C GLN A 183 11.94 9.33 -0.59
N ALA A 184 11.25 8.57 0.26
CA ALA A 184 9.82 8.64 0.46
C ALA A 184 9.39 9.60 1.59
N ARG A 185 10.35 10.30 2.23
CA ARG A 185 10.06 11.33 3.25
C ARG A 185 9.30 12.48 2.58
N GLY A 186 8.15 12.84 3.12
CA GLY A 186 7.26 13.86 2.55
C GLY A 186 6.13 13.33 1.67
N GLN A 187 6.16 12.06 1.26
CA GLN A 187 5.01 11.42 0.61
C GLN A 187 4.03 10.92 1.67
N GLU A 188 2.75 10.84 1.38
CA GLU A 188 1.76 10.26 2.30
C GLU A 188 1.99 8.77 2.54
N GLY A 189 1.50 8.23 3.68
CA GLY A 189 1.44 6.80 3.97
C GLY A 189 2.22 6.37 5.20
N CYS A 190 1.80 5.28 5.80
CA CYS A 190 2.26 4.78 7.08
C CYS A 190 3.28 3.62 7.01
N GLY A 191 3.66 3.16 5.80
CA GLY A 191 4.62 2.07 5.65
C GLY A 191 4.11 0.69 6.08
N ILE A 192 2.79 0.46 5.98
CA ILE A 192 2.16 -0.84 6.32
C ILE A 192 1.80 -1.64 5.06
N GLY A 193 1.48 -0.99 3.95
CA GLY A 193 0.92 -1.65 2.78
C GLY A 193 1.76 -2.80 2.24
N LEU A 194 3.05 -2.59 1.97
CA LEU A 194 3.94 -3.64 1.46
C LEU A 194 4.22 -4.73 2.49
N TYR A 195 4.28 -4.39 3.79
CA TYR A 195 4.36 -5.39 4.85
C TYR A 195 3.13 -6.30 4.81
N LEU A 196 1.92 -5.73 4.80
CA LEU A 196 0.68 -6.48 4.74
C LEU A 196 0.61 -7.37 3.48
N SER A 197 0.97 -6.82 2.32
CA SER A 197 1.03 -7.59 1.06
C SER A 197 1.95 -8.79 1.17
N ARG A 198 3.14 -8.61 1.74
CA ARG A 198 4.11 -9.72 1.92
C ARG A 198 3.56 -10.80 2.83
N GLU A 199 2.96 -10.43 3.95
CA GLU A 199 2.37 -11.39 4.89
C GLU A 199 1.22 -12.18 4.24
N ILE A 200 0.34 -11.51 3.50
CA ILE A 200 -0.75 -12.14 2.75
C ILE A 200 -0.21 -13.17 1.75
N VAL A 201 0.82 -12.81 1.00
CA VAL A 201 1.46 -13.69 0.02
C VAL A 201 2.14 -14.87 0.70
N LEU A 202 2.82 -14.66 1.83
CA LEU A 202 3.47 -15.72 2.62
C LEU A 202 2.45 -16.72 3.19
N LEU A 203 1.30 -16.25 3.68
CA LEU A 203 0.21 -17.13 4.16
C LEU A 203 -0.32 -18.04 3.04
N GLN A 204 -0.18 -17.64 1.79
CA GLN A 204 -0.58 -18.41 0.61
C GLN A 204 0.60 -19.16 -0.02
N LYS A 205 1.66 -19.42 0.76
CA LYS A 205 2.88 -20.16 0.38
C LYS A 205 3.65 -19.50 -0.78
N GLY A 206 3.35 -18.26 -1.08
CA GLY A 206 4.05 -17.45 -2.06
C GLY A 206 5.24 -16.71 -1.48
N MET A 207 5.90 -15.90 -2.28
CA MET A 207 6.98 -14.99 -1.86
C MET A 207 6.91 -13.66 -2.59
N MET A 208 7.35 -12.60 -1.87
CA MET A 208 7.53 -11.27 -2.45
C MET A 208 8.99 -10.86 -2.38
N LYS A 209 9.45 -10.23 -3.46
CA LYS A 209 10.79 -9.64 -3.57
C LYS A 209 10.70 -8.24 -4.16
N ALA A 210 11.64 -7.41 -3.80
CA ALA A 210 11.84 -6.10 -4.40
C ALA A 210 13.21 -6.04 -5.05
N LYS A 211 13.32 -5.32 -6.15
CA LYS A 211 14.58 -5.04 -6.82
C LYS A 211 14.63 -3.56 -7.18
N GLN A 212 15.69 -2.91 -6.72
CA GLN A 212 15.98 -1.56 -7.16
C GLN A 212 16.16 -1.54 -8.67
N MET A 213 15.59 -0.53 -9.27
CA MET A 213 15.75 -0.25 -10.70
C MET A 213 16.19 1.20 -10.89
N LYS A 214 16.75 1.51 -12.05
CA LYS A 214 17.20 2.86 -12.39
C LYS A 214 16.50 3.34 -13.67
N PRO A 215 15.44 4.15 -13.56
CA PRO A 215 14.74 4.61 -12.36
C PRO A 215 13.69 3.59 -11.82
N GLY A 216 13.28 3.76 -10.55
CA GLY A 216 12.11 3.18 -9.92
C GLY A 216 12.34 1.83 -9.23
N LEU A 217 11.28 1.05 -9.08
CA LEU A 217 11.24 -0.19 -8.31
C LEU A 217 10.56 -1.30 -9.11
N LEU A 218 11.02 -2.52 -8.93
CA LEU A 218 10.34 -3.73 -9.37
C LEU A 218 9.92 -4.53 -8.14
N ILE A 219 8.62 -4.76 -7.99
CA ILE A 219 8.06 -5.71 -7.03
C ILE A 219 7.71 -6.99 -7.78
N GLU A 220 8.16 -8.11 -7.25
CA GLU A 220 7.88 -9.45 -7.76
C GLU A 220 7.07 -10.22 -6.73
N VAL A 221 5.92 -10.75 -7.16
CA VAL A 221 5.05 -11.64 -6.38
C VAL A 221 5.07 -13.01 -7.05
N ASN A 222 5.41 -14.04 -6.30
CA ASN A 222 5.46 -15.42 -6.77
C ASN A 222 4.43 -16.24 -6.00
N LEU A 223 3.49 -16.86 -6.71
CA LEU A 223 2.51 -17.81 -6.15
C LEU A 223 2.80 -19.21 -6.67
N PRO A 224 2.63 -20.27 -5.88
CA PRO A 224 2.82 -21.64 -6.32
C PRO A 224 1.91 -21.98 -7.52
N VAL A 225 2.40 -22.87 -8.40
CA VAL A 225 1.60 -23.44 -9.49
C VAL A 225 0.63 -24.47 -8.97
#